data_770498ef6fdb8d0c1bc34df00b80ef4e
#
_entry.id   770498ef6fdb8d0c1bc34df00b80ef4e
#
_cell.length_a   1.000
_cell.length_b   1.000
_cell.length_c   1.000
_cell.angle_alpha   90.00
_cell.angle_beta   90.00
_cell.angle_gamma   90.00
#
_symmetry.space_group_name_H-M   'P 1'
#
loop_
_entity.id
_entity.type
_entity.pdbx_description
1 polymer ?
#
loop_
_entity_poly.entity_id
_entity_poly.type
_entity_poly.pdbx_seq_one_letter_code
_entity_poly.pdbx_strand_id
1 'polypeptide(L)'
;PAKYTTLYALYAEELWHDFPDEAQEALEAARKSLDYDLGKGEVSMDNMQWRAWASLILYRISGRDQDLALATESVNRMLDMQVTEYVGGQETTRGFWRSAAGATEYHHKHIGEAYPIWVLAEFVETLPEHADNQRWKDAIALWVDEYALVFADRNPFGLLPYAFYQT
;
A
#
# COMPACT_ATOMS: atom_id res chain seq x y z
N PRO A 1 12.11 -7.29 1.14
CA PRO A 1 12.16 -7.75 -0.26
C PRO A 1 11.20 -6.95 -1.12
N ALA A 2 9.89 -6.90 -0.82
CA ALA A 2 8.86 -6.26 -1.64
C ALA A 2 9.17 -4.80 -2.03
N LYS A 3 9.80 -4.02 -1.15
CA LYS A 3 10.24 -2.65 -1.45
C LYS A 3 11.22 -2.56 -2.62
N TYR A 4 12.16 -3.50 -2.71
CA TYR A 4 13.09 -3.54 -3.84
C TYR A 4 12.40 -3.97 -5.13
N THR A 5 11.41 -4.87 -5.03
CA THR A 5 10.56 -5.23 -6.17
C THR A 5 9.88 -4.00 -6.76
N THR A 6 9.28 -3.17 -5.91
CA THR A 6 8.65 -1.91 -6.34
C THR A 6 9.65 -0.96 -7.00
N LEU A 7 10.85 -0.82 -6.42
CA LEU A 7 11.88 0.06 -6.97
C LEU A 7 12.31 -0.39 -8.38
N TYR A 8 12.56 -1.68 -8.58
CA TYR A 8 12.90 -2.21 -9.91
C TYR A 8 11.73 -2.10 -10.89
N ALA A 9 10.50 -2.31 -10.45
CA ALA A 9 9.32 -2.18 -11.29
C ALA A 9 9.11 -0.73 -11.75
N LEU A 10 9.24 0.25 -10.85
CA LEU A 10 9.19 1.67 -11.18
C LEU A 10 10.30 2.05 -12.17
N TYR A 11 11.52 1.58 -11.93
CA TYR A 11 12.64 1.85 -12.82
C TYR A 11 12.40 1.27 -14.22
N ALA A 12 11.85 0.06 -14.32
CA ALA A 12 11.47 -0.53 -15.59
C ALA A 12 10.38 0.28 -16.30
N GLU A 13 9.37 0.75 -15.59
CA GLU A 13 8.27 1.55 -16.14
C GLU A 13 8.78 2.88 -16.71
N GLU A 14 9.61 3.61 -15.95
CA GLU A 14 10.17 4.90 -16.37
C GLU A 14 11.09 4.80 -17.57
N LEU A 15 11.87 3.73 -17.68
CA LEU A 15 12.81 3.56 -18.79
C LEU A 15 12.21 2.91 -20.05
N TRP A 16 10.97 2.43 -19.99
CA TRP A 16 10.40 1.55 -21.02
C TRP A 16 10.48 2.08 -22.44
N HIS A 17 10.35 3.38 -22.63
CA HIS A 17 10.34 4.02 -23.94
C HIS A 17 11.73 4.45 -24.41
N ASP A 18 12.58 4.95 -23.52
CA ASP A 18 13.83 5.59 -23.88
C ASP A 18 15.03 4.62 -23.80
N PHE A 19 14.96 3.62 -22.92
CA PHE A 19 16.03 2.66 -22.64
C PHE A 19 15.46 1.24 -22.49
N PRO A 20 14.98 0.63 -23.60
CA PRO A 20 14.24 -0.65 -23.52
C PRO A 20 15.05 -1.83 -22.99
N ASP A 21 16.36 -1.88 -23.25
CA ASP A 21 17.23 -2.96 -22.78
C ASP A 21 17.40 -2.88 -21.26
N GLU A 22 17.68 -1.71 -20.72
CA GLU A 22 17.77 -1.46 -19.27
C GLU A 22 16.42 -1.67 -18.57
N ALA A 23 15.33 -1.25 -19.21
CA ALA A 23 13.97 -1.50 -18.70
C ALA A 23 13.67 -3.00 -18.61
N GLN A 24 14.08 -3.79 -19.61
CA GLN A 24 13.91 -5.23 -19.59
C GLN A 24 14.73 -5.90 -18.48
N GLU A 25 15.99 -5.48 -18.25
CA GLU A 25 16.81 -5.96 -17.16
C GLU A 25 16.17 -5.66 -15.78
N ALA A 26 15.65 -4.44 -15.62
CA ALA A 26 14.97 -4.03 -14.40
C ALA A 26 13.67 -4.82 -14.17
N LEU A 27 12.90 -5.07 -15.23
CA LEU A 27 11.69 -5.90 -15.17
C LEU A 27 12.00 -7.34 -14.72
N GLU A 28 13.07 -7.93 -15.24
CA GLU A 28 13.51 -9.26 -14.81
C GLU A 28 13.96 -9.27 -13.34
N ALA A 29 14.67 -8.23 -12.90
CA ALA A 29 15.08 -8.08 -11.51
C ALA A 29 13.85 -7.93 -10.59
N ALA A 30 12.84 -7.14 -11.00
CA ALA A 30 11.58 -6.99 -10.28
C ALA A 30 10.87 -8.34 -10.11
N ARG A 31 10.76 -9.14 -11.17
CA ARG A 31 10.11 -10.46 -11.12
C ARG A 31 10.86 -11.44 -10.20
N LYS A 32 12.19 -11.52 -10.30
CA LYS A 32 13.00 -12.36 -9.40
C LYS A 32 12.85 -11.94 -7.94
N SER A 33 12.81 -10.62 -7.68
CA SER A 33 12.60 -10.08 -6.34
C SER A 33 11.20 -10.39 -5.81
N LEU A 34 10.17 -10.34 -6.67
CA LEU A 34 8.79 -10.70 -6.33
C LEU A 34 8.66 -12.18 -5.98
N ASP A 35 9.23 -13.07 -6.79
CA ASP A 35 9.23 -14.51 -6.54
C ASP A 35 9.89 -14.84 -5.19
N TYR A 36 11.00 -14.18 -4.89
CA TYR A 36 11.67 -14.33 -3.59
C TYR A 36 10.79 -13.83 -2.43
N ASP A 37 10.12 -12.71 -2.59
CA ASP A 37 9.20 -12.15 -1.59
C ASP A 37 8.02 -13.08 -1.33
N LEU A 38 7.41 -13.60 -2.39
CA LEU A 38 6.32 -14.58 -2.30
C LEU A 38 6.76 -15.86 -1.59
N GLY A 39 7.97 -16.32 -1.87
CA GLY A 39 8.56 -17.52 -1.22
C GLY A 39 8.78 -17.36 0.29
N LYS A 40 8.83 -16.12 0.81
CA LYS A 40 8.92 -15.87 2.26
C LYS A 40 7.58 -16.01 2.99
N GLY A 41 6.46 -15.89 2.28
CA GLY A 41 5.12 -16.00 2.86
C GLY A 41 4.78 -14.93 3.90
N GLU A 42 5.57 -13.84 3.95
CA GLU A 42 5.36 -12.76 4.92
C GLU A 42 4.09 -11.96 4.58
N VAL A 43 3.23 -11.75 5.58
CA VAL A 43 2.00 -10.97 5.49
C VAL A 43 2.02 -9.91 6.58
N SER A 44 2.71 -8.80 6.31
CA SER A 44 2.71 -7.60 7.14
C SER A 44 2.18 -6.42 6.33
N MET A 45 1.75 -5.37 6.98
CA MET A 45 1.31 -4.15 6.31
C MET A 45 2.40 -3.60 5.39
N ASP A 46 3.65 -3.52 5.91
CA ASP A 46 4.80 -3.04 5.17
C ASP A 46 5.07 -3.88 3.91
N ASN A 47 4.84 -5.20 3.97
CA ASN A 47 5.05 -6.08 2.84
C ASN A 47 3.91 -6.01 1.82
N MET A 48 2.67 -5.98 2.30
CA MET A 48 1.49 -5.95 1.42
C MET A 48 1.41 -4.67 0.59
N GLN A 49 1.68 -3.51 1.16
CA GLN A 49 1.67 -2.24 0.43
C GLN A 49 2.68 -2.23 -0.72
N TRP A 50 3.92 -2.69 -0.48
CA TRP A 50 4.95 -2.74 -1.52
C TRP A 50 4.67 -3.80 -2.57
N ARG A 51 4.18 -4.98 -2.17
CA ARG A 51 3.79 -6.04 -3.09
C ARG A 51 2.63 -5.62 -3.98
N ALA A 52 1.60 -5.00 -3.41
CA ALA A 52 0.46 -4.47 -4.16
C ALA A 52 0.92 -3.47 -5.23
N TRP A 53 1.73 -2.50 -4.84
CA TRP A 53 2.23 -1.49 -5.77
C TRP A 53 3.14 -2.08 -6.85
N ALA A 54 4.11 -2.91 -6.47
CA ALA A 54 4.98 -3.58 -7.43
C ALA A 54 4.19 -4.39 -8.47
N SER A 55 3.21 -5.18 -8.02
CA SER A 55 2.40 -6.01 -8.91
C SER A 55 1.50 -5.17 -9.82
N LEU A 56 0.99 -4.04 -9.35
CA LEU A 56 0.23 -3.09 -10.17
C LEU A 56 1.09 -2.48 -11.29
N ILE A 57 2.32 -2.07 -10.96
CA ILE A 57 3.27 -1.56 -11.97
C ILE A 57 3.62 -2.66 -12.98
N LEU A 58 3.90 -3.88 -12.51
CA LEU A 58 4.16 -5.02 -13.40
C LEU A 58 2.98 -5.29 -14.33
N TYR A 59 1.74 -5.14 -13.84
CA TYR A 59 0.54 -5.23 -14.67
C TYR A 59 0.49 -4.10 -15.71
N ARG A 60 0.76 -2.85 -15.35
CA ARG A 60 0.80 -1.72 -16.29
C ARG A 60 1.80 -1.95 -17.44
N ILE A 61 2.97 -2.51 -17.12
CA ILE A 61 4.01 -2.80 -18.13
C ILE A 61 3.63 -3.97 -19.03
N SER A 62 3.08 -5.04 -18.43
CA SER A 62 2.97 -6.34 -19.11
C SER A 62 1.56 -6.71 -19.56
N GLY A 63 0.52 -6.11 -18.97
CA GLY A 63 -0.89 -6.47 -19.18
C GLY A 63 -1.27 -7.88 -18.70
N ARG A 64 -0.45 -8.54 -17.88
CA ARG A 64 -0.67 -9.95 -17.49
C ARG A 64 -1.70 -10.04 -16.37
N ASP A 65 -2.75 -10.84 -16.58
CA ASP A 65 -3.80 -11.10 -15.58
C ASP A 65 -3.25 -11.62 -14.24
N GLN A 66 -2.15 -12.38 -14.27
CA GLN A 66 -1.49 -12.87 -13.07
C GLN A 66 -0.93 -11.73 -12.21
N ASP A 67 -0.37 -10.69 -12.82
CA ASP A 67 0.16 -9.53 -12.12
C ASP A 67 -1.01 -8.71 -11.52
N LEU A 68 -2.12 -8.57 -12.25
CA LEU A 68 -3.34 -7.94 -11.75
C LEU A 68 -3.95 -8.70 -10.56
N ALA A 69 -4.06 -10.02 -10.68
CA ALA A 69 -4.60 -10.87 -9.61
C ALA A 69 -3.77 -10.74 -8.33
N LEU A 70 -2.44 -10.77 -8.43
CA LEU A 70 -1.54 -10.61 -7.29
C LEU A 70 -1.63 -9.19 -6.70
N ALA A 71 -1.72 -8.17 -7.56
CA ALA A 71 -1.92 -6.79 -7.12
C ALA A 71 -3.21 -6.65 -6.30
N THR A 72 -4.32 -7.15 -6.85
CA THR A 72 -5.64 -7.10 -6.20
C THR A 72 -5.68 -7.89 -4.90
N GLU A 73 -5.09 -9.10 -4.87
CA GLU A 73 -4.97 -9.87 -3.64
C GLU A 73 -4.18 -9.11 -2.56
N SER A 74 -3.04 -8.52 -2.95
CA SER A 74 -2.15 -7.85 -1.99
C SER A 74 -2.79 -6.57 -1.44
N VAL A 75 -3.46 -5.76 -2.27
CA VAL A 75 -4.15 -4.55 -1.81
C VAL A 75 -5.36 -4.90 -0.94
N ASN A 76 -6.08 -5.97 -1.22
CA ASN A 76 -7.18 -6.43 -0.37
C ASN A 76 -6.68 -6.91 0.99
N ARG A 77 -5.57 -7.65 1.06
CA ARG A 77 -4.93 -8.01 2.33
C ARG A 77 -4.44 -6.78 3.11
N MET A 78 -3.96 -5.75 2.42
CA MET A 78 -3.63 -4.46 3.04
C MET A 78 -4.87 -3.81 3.64
N LEU A 79 -6.00 -3.80 2.93
CA LEU A 79 -7.26 -3.26 3.43
C LEU A 79 -7.80 -4.01 4.64
N ASP A 80 -7.59 -5.32 4.72
CA ASP A 80 -8.00 -6.14 5.88
C ASP A 80 -7.24 -5.76 7.18
N MET A 81 -6.14 -5.01 7.06
CA MET A 81 -5.39 -4.46 8.19
C MET A 81 -5.84 -3.04 8.56
N GLN A 82 -6.70 -2.39 7.79
CA GLN A 82 -7.25 -1.08 8.13
C GLN A 82 -8.24 -1.20 9.28
N VAL A 83 -8.12 -0.31 10.25
CA VAL A 83 -9.02 -0.25 11.41
C VAL A 83 -10.28 0.50 11.01
N THR A 84 -11.39 -0.21 10.88
CA THR A 84 -12.69 0.35 10.50
C THR A 84 -13.56 0.72 11.69
N GLU A 85 -13.33 0.09 12.85
CA GLU A 85 -14.06 0.37 14.08
C GLU A 85 -13.27 1.34 14.97
N TYR A 86 -13.97 2.15 15.74
CA TYR A 86 -13.32 3.04 16.70
C TYR A 86 -12.57 2.26 17.77
N VAL A 87 -11.32 2.62 17.97
CA VAL A 87 -10.45 2.02 18.99
C VAL A 87 -9.79 3.12 19.82
N GLY A 88 -9.51 2.78 21.09
CA GLY A 88 -8.81 3.68 22.00
C GLY A 88 -9.63 4.07 23.21
N GLY A 89 -8.97 4.75 24.16
CA GLY A 89 -9.55 5.22 25.42
C GLY A 89 -10.11 6.63 25.30
N GLN A 90 -9.31 7.65 25.68
CA GLN A 90 -9.73 9.06 25.64
C GLN A 90 -9.75 9.64 24.21
N GLU A 91 -9.00 9.06 23.30
CA GLU A 91 -8.93 9.47 21.89
C GLU A 91 -9.39 8.34 20.98
N THR A 92 -10.68 8.31 20.68
CA THR A 92 -11.26 7.35 19.74
C THR A 92 -10.92 7.74 18.33
N THR A 93 -10.34 6.82 17.56
CA THR A 93 -10.02 7.01 16.14
C THR A 93 -10.12 5.71 15.38
N ARG A 94 -10.18 5.82 14.04
CA ARG A 94 -10.17 4.70 13.09
C ARG A 94 -9.53 5.16 11.77
N GLY A 95 -9.46 4.31 10.77
CA GLY A 95 -8.95 4.65 9.45
C GLY A 95 -7.46 4.36 9.24
N PHE A 96 -6.67 4.21 10.31
CA PHE A 96 -5.26 3.84 10.25
C PHE A 96 -5.06 2.33 10.04
N TRP A 97 -3.82 1.89 9.81
CA TRP A 97 -3.50 0.48 9.61
C TRP A 97 -2.80 -0.15 10.80
N ARG A 98 -3.04 -1.44 11.00
CA ARG A 98 -2.27 -2.30 11.90
C ARG A 98 -1.02 -2.81 11.19
N SER A 99 0.00 -3.21 11.96
CA SER A 99 1.24 -3.77 11.40
C SER A 99 1.05 -5.11 10.70
N ALA A 100 0.06 -5.88 11.12
CA ALA A 100 -0.37 -7.14 10.51
C ALA A 100 -1.83 -7.42 10.83
N ALA A 101 -2.46 -8.36 10.13
CA ALA A 101 -3.81 -8.80 10.40
C ALA A 101 -3.92 -9.35 11.83
N GLY A 102 -4.86 -8.83 12.61
CA GLY A 102 -5.07 -9.22 14.01
C GLY A 102 -4.02 -8.70 15.01
N ALA A 103 -3.03 -7.95 14.56
CA ALA A 103 -2.07 -7.32 15.47
C ALA A 103 -2.76 -6.24 16.33
N THR A 104 -2.29 -6.09 17.57
CA THR A 104 -2.65 -4.96 18.44
C THR A 104 -1.76 -3.74 18.18
N GLU A 105 -0.62 -3.94 17.54
CA GLU A 105 0.30 -2.88 17.16
C GLU A 105 -0.14 -2.21 15.88
N TYR A 106 -0.06 -0.90 15.87
CA TYR A 106 -0.36 -0.08 14.71
C TYR A 106 0.86 0.04 13.78
N HIS A 107 0.60 0.22 12.50
CA HIS A 107 1.64 0.54 11.55
C HIS A 107 2.08 1.99 11.76
N HIS A 108 3.17 2.17 12.50
CA HIS A 108 3.62 3.47 13.01
C HIS A 108 4.90 4.00 12.36
N LYS A 109 5.28 3.49 11.22
CA LYS A 109 6.38 4.08 10.47
C LYS A 109 5.85 5.31 9.75
N HIS A 110 6.20 6.49 10.27
CA HIS A 110 5.71 7.81 9.81
C HIS A 110 5.78 8.02 8.28
N ILE A 111 6.74 7.42 7.60
CA ILE A 111 6.81 7.39 6.14
C ILE A 111 5.85 6.32 5.59
N GLY A 112 5.66 5.22 6.31
CA GLY A 112 4.83 4.11 5.89
C GLY A 112 3.33 4.39 5.89
N GLU A 113 2.84 5.29 6.74
CA GLU A 113 1.40 5.61 6.79
C GLU A 113 0.88 6.34 5.56
N ALA A 114 1.73 7.08 4.86
CA ALA A 114 1.35 7.72 3.61
C ALA A 114 1.37 6.74 2.42
N TYR A 115 2.17 5.68 2.46
CA TYR A 115 2.28 4.73 1.36
C TYR A 115 1.01 3.92 1.11
N PRO A 116 0.26 3.44 2.11
CA PRO A 116 -1.02 2.78 1.86
C PRO A 116 -1.99 3.65 1.06
N ILE A 117 -2.06 4.94 1.38
CA ILE A 117 -2.92 5.90 0.66
C ILE A 117 -2.43 6.10 -0.76
N TRP A 118 -1.13 6.25 -0.95
CA TRP A 118 -0.56 6.36 -2.30
C TRP A 118 -0.86 5.11 -3.13
N VAL A 119 -0.61 3.93 -2.58
CA VAL A 119 -0.91 2.67 -3.27
C VAL A 119 -2.38 2.59 -3.66
N LEU A 120 -3.30 2.93 -2.74
CA LEU A 120 -4.74 2.95 -3.04
C LEU A 120 -5.08 3.96 -4.15
N ALA A 121 -4.48 5.13 -4.14
CA ALA A 121 -4.68 6.13 -5.20
C ALA A 121 -4.23 5.60 -6.57
N GLU A 122 -3.06 4.95 -6.64
CA GLU A 122 -2.58 4.28 -7.86
C GLU A 122 -3.57 3.22 -8.38
N PHE A 123 -4.17 2.43 -7.48
CA PHE A 123 -5.20 1.44 -7.84
C PHE A 123 -6.46 2.11 -8.37
N VAL A 124 -6.93 3.17 -7.71
CA VAL A 124 -8.13 3.93 -8.13
C VAL A 124 -7.94 4.50 -9.54
N GLU A 125 -6.76 5.05 -9.84
CA GLU A 125 -6.45 5.66 -11.12
C GLU A 125 -6.20 4.62 -12.21
N THR A 126 -5.45 3.56 -11.91
CA THR A 126 -5.10 2.54 -12.90
C THR A 126 -6.29 1.65 -13.27
N LEU A 127 -7.21 1.41 -12.35
CA LEU A 127 -8.29 0.44 -12.48
C LEU A 127 -9.67 1.08 -12.20
N PRO A 128 -10.08 2.13 -12.95
CA PRO A 128 -11.30 2.89 -12.65
C PRO A 128 -12.58 2.06 -12.72
N GLU A 129 -12.60 1.02 -13.56
CA GLU A 129 -13.77 0.14 -13.77
C GLU A 129 -13.70 -1.16 -12.93
N HIS A 130 -12.70 -1.31 -12.06
CA HIS A 130 -12.58 -2.51 -11.22
C HIS A 130 -13.69 -2.56 -10.18
N ALA A 131 -14.20 -3.76 -9.91
CA ALA A 131 -15.28 -3.96 -8.94
C ALA A 131 -14.97 -3.41 -7.53
N ASP A 132 -13.71 -3.45 -7.12
CA ASP A 132 -13.25 -2.95 -5.81
C ASP A 132 -12.87 -1.45 -5.83
N ASN A 133 -12.98 -0.74 -6.96
CA ASN A 133 -12.54 0.67 -7.05
C ASN A 133 -13.20 1.56 -5.99
N GLN A 134 -14.51 1.36 -5.74
CA GLN A 134 -15.21 2.12 -4.69
C GLN A 134 -14.69 1.78 -3.29
N ARG A 135 -14.38 0.50 -3.01
CA ARG A 135 -13.80 0.08 -1.72
C ARG A 135 -12.46 0.76 -1.45
N TRP A 136 -11.62 0.93 -2.47
CA TRP A 136 -10.34 1.64 -2.34
C TRP A 136 -10.54 3.13 -2.04
N LYS A 137 -11.50 3.79 -2.71
CA LYS A 137 -11.88 5.18 -2.43
C LYS A 137 -12.41 5.36 -1.01
N ASP A 138 -13.25 4.46 -0.56
CA ASP A 138 -13.83 4.49 0.79
C ASP A 138 -12.72 4.33 1.86
N ALA A 139 -11.73 3.49 1.60
CA ALA A 139 -10.59 3.31 2.50
C ALA A 139 -9.71 4.57 2.59
N ILE A 140 -9.49 5.25 1.47
CA ILE A 140 -8.80 6.55 1.45
C ILE A 140 -9.60 7.58 2.24
N ALA A 141 -10.89 7.71 1.98
CA ALA A 141 -11.78 8.64 2.66
C ALA A 141 -11.79 8.39 4.18
N LEU A 142 -11.91 7.12 4.58
CA LEU A 142 -11.87 6.74 5.99
C LEU A 142 -10.58 7.18 6.68
N TRP A 143 -9.42 7.00 6.02
CA TRP A 143 -8.14 7.46 6.58
C TRP A 143 -8.06 9.00 6.65
N VAL A 144 -8.50 9.69 5.60
CA VAL A 144 -8.46 11.16 5.57
C VAL A 144 -9.36 11.75 6.64
N ASP A 145 -10.62 11.35 6.67
CA ASP A 145 -11.66 12.00 7.48
C ASP A 145 -11.58 11.61 8.96
N GLU A 146 -11.25 10.36 9.26
CA GLU A 146 -11.36 9.80 10.61
C GLU A 146 -9.99 9.64 11.31
N TYR A 147 -8.89 9.79 10.58
CA TYR A 147 -7.54 9.74 11.14
C TYR A 147 -6.76 11.01 10.84
N ALA A 148 -6.46 11.30 9.57
CA ALA A 148 -5.51 12.36 9.23
C ALA A 148 -6.02 13.76 9.66
N LEU A 149 -7.22 14.13 9.26
CA LEU A 149 -7.81 15.45 9.61
C LEU A 149 -8.09 15.55 11.10
N VAL A 150 -8.57 14.47 11.73
CA VAL A 150 -8.83 14.47 13.18
C VAL A 150 -7.55 14.76 13.98
N PHE A 151 -6.41 14.17 13.61
CA PHE A 151 -5.16 14.44 14.31
C PHE A 151 -4.54 15.79 13.91
N ALA A 152 -4.65 16.19 12.65
CA ALA A 152 -4.18 17.49 12.20
C ALA A 152 -4.88 18.65 12.95
N ASP A 153 -6.18 18.53 13.21
CA ASP A 153 -6.95 19.54 13.95
C ASP A 153 -6.64 19.58 15.45
N ARG A 154 -6.05 18.52 16.01
CA ARG A 154 -5.74 18.43 17.44
C ARG A 154 -4.44 19.14 17.86
N ASN A 155 -3.63 19.57 16.90
CA ASN A 155 -2.39 20.25 17.19
C ASN A 155 -2.18 21.46 16.25
N PRO A 156 -1.53 22.54 16.75
CA PRO A 156 -1.40 23.80 16.00
C PRO A 156 -0.49 23.70 14.77
N PHE A 157 0.18 22.58 14.57
CA PHE A 157 1.10 22.37 13.46
C PHE A 157 0.51 21.51 12.34
N GLY A 158 -0.70 20.96 12.52
CA GLY A 158 -1.34 20.06 11.55
C GLY A 158 -0.59 18.75 11.32
N LEU A 159 0.18 18.29 12.32
CA LEU A 159 1.01 17.10 12.19
C LEU A 159 0.25 15.84 12.58
N LEU A 160 0.49 14.77 11.84
CA LEU A 160 0.05 13.43 12.22
C LEU A 160 0.95 12.86 13.33
N PRO A 161 0.42 12.03 14.25
CA PRO A 161 1.23 11.40 15.26
C PRO A 161 2.22 10.41 14.63
N TYR A 162 3.43 10.37 15.17
CA TYR A 162 4.44 9.39 14.75
C TYR A 162 4.03 7.96 15.07
N ALA A 163 3.38 7.78 16.19
CA ALA A 163 2.89 6.48 16.64
C ALA A 163 1.62 6.68 17.49
N PHE A 164 0.72 5.73 17.39
CA PHE A 164 -0.47 5.64 18.20
C PHE A 164 -0.40 4.36 19.04
N TYR A 165 -0.49 4.49 20.36
CA TYR A 165 -0.48 3.37 21.27
C TYR A 165 -1.85 3.23 21.94
N GLN A 166 -2.42 2.05 21.86
CA GLN A 166 -3.59 1.71 22.66
C GLN A 166 -3.11 1.46 24.11
N THR A 167 -3.47 2.33 25.02
CA THR A 167 -3.23 2.17 26.47
C THR A 167 -4.34 1.37 27.11
#